data_947e2228c052f1bbc876a471a37394d1
#
_entry.id   947e2228c052f1bbc876a471a37394d1
#
_cell.length_a   1.000
_cell.length_b   1.000
_cell.length_c   1.000
_cell.angle_alpha   90.00
_cell.angle_beta   90.00
_cell.angle_gamma   90.00
#
_symmetry.space_group_name_H-M   'P 1'
#
loop_
_entity.id
_entity.type
_entity.pdbx_description
1 polymer ?
#
loop_
_entity_poly.entity_id
_entity_poly.type
_entity_poly.pdbx_seq_one_letter_code
_entity_poly.pdbx_strand_id
1 'polypeptide(L)'
;MIWQQTPYTIPLVATTAFLFAFAAYLRALDRSGWVSGTALGSLLLFAGGSWIGLYTLRLSAATLPGKLLWLRVEFVPVLALPVIWLAYVVRYAGRTDWLTWRVFGALAAVATGIELLVLTDGVHHLVYRECGLAQVGSFVPAEAAQIGV
;
A
#
# COMPACT_ATOMS: atom_id res chain seq x y z
N MET A 1 -6.76 18.42 10.36
CA MET A 1 -5.41 17.97 9.95
C MET A 1 -4.67 19.16 9.40
N ILE A 2 -3.43 19.39 9.83
CA ILE A 2 -2.55 20.43 9.28
C ILE A 2 -1.71 19.75 8.21
N TRP A 3 -1.60 20.36 7.04
CA TRP A 3 -0.85 19.82 5.90
C TRP A 3 0.43 20.61 5.69
N GLN A 4 1.49 19.93 5.30
CA GLN A 4 2.77 20.53 4.91
C GLN A 4 3.09 20.17 3.45
N GLN A 5 3.68 21.10 2.73
CA GLN A 5 4.19 20.83 1.40
C GLN A 5 5.63 20.36 1.51
N THR A 6 5.95 19.26 0.83
CA THR A 6 7.31 18.74 0.72
C THR A 6 7.74 18.77 -0.75
N PRO A 7 9.04 18.88 -1.05
CA PRO A 7 9.52 18.88 -2.44
C PRO A 7 9.17 17.59 -3.18
N TYR A 8 8.90 16.52 -2.45
CA TYR A 8 8.52 15.21 -3.02
C TYR A 8 7.05 15.08 -3.37
N THR A 9 6.19 15.98 -2.91
CA THR A 9 4.73 15.87 -3.12
C THR A 9 4.36 15.89 -4.60
N ILE A 10 4.94 16.80 -5.39
CA ILE A 10 4.63 16.92 -6.82
C ILE A 10 4.99 15.65 -7.61
N PRO A 11 6.23 15.11 -7.55
CA PRO A 11 6.58 13.90 -8.28
C PRO A 11 5.78 12.67 -7.81
N LEU A 12 5.48 12.56 -6.52
CA LEU A 12 4.69 11.44 -5.99
C LEU A 12 3.23 11.50 -6.47
N VAL A 13 2.61 12.69 -6.48
CA VAL A 13 1.25 12.88 -7.01
C VAL A 13 1.21 12.57 -8.51
N ALA A 14 2.19 13.05 -9.28
CA ALA A 14 2.29 12.76 -10.70
C ALA A 14 2.43 11.26 -10.96
N THR A 15 3.27 10.56 -10.19
CA THR A 15 3.45 9.10 -10.29
C THR A 15 2.14 8.37 -9.94
N THR A 16 1.46 8.78 -8.88
CA THR A 16 0.16 8.20 -8.49
C THR A 16 -0.86 8.35 -9.60
N ALA A 17 -1.00 9.56 -10.16
CA ALA A 17 -1.92 9.85 -11.25
C ALA A 17 -1.59 9.02 -12.51
N PHE A 18 -0.30 8.90 -12.84
CA PHE A 18 0.16 8.08 -13.97
C PHE A 18 -0.20 6.60 -13.77
N LEU A 19 0.07 6.04 -12.59
CA LEU A 19 -0.23 4.63 -12.30
C LEU A 19 -1.73 4.34 -12.37
N PHE A 20 -2.57 5.25 -11.84
CA PHE A 20 -4.02 5.08 -11.93
C PHE A 20 -4.54 5.21 -13.37
N ALA A 21 -4.04 6.19 -14.13
CA ALA A 21 -4.40 6.36 -15.53
C ALA A 21 -3.99 5.13 -16.35
N PHE A 22 -2.79 4.60 -16.11
CA PHE A 22 -2.31 3.42 -16.83
C PHE A 22 -3.04 2.14 -16.40
N ALA A 23 -3.36 1.98 -15.12
CA ALA A 23 -4.22 0.89 -14.65
C ALA A 23 -5.61 0.91 -15.31
N ALA A 24 -6.23 2.10 -15.38
CA ALA A 24 -7.52 2.29 -16.03
C ALA A 24 -7.45 2.01 -17.54
N TYR A 25 -6.39 2.46 -18.20
CA TYR A 25 -6.15 2.19 -19.62
C TYR A 25 -6.03 0.69 -19.88
N LEU A 26 -5.20 -0.05 -19.13
CA LEU A 26 -5.08 -1.50 -19.27
C LEU A 26 -6.42 -2.19 -19.03
N ARG A 27 -7.18 -1.74 -18.04
CA ARG A 27 -8.49 -2.30 -17.73
C ARG A 27 -9.52 -2.06 -18.82
N ALA A 28 -9.48 -0.90 -19.46
CA ALA A 28 -10.35 -0.56 -20.58
C ALA A 28 -10.04 -1.42 -21.84
N LEU A 29 -8.78 -1.80 -22.04
CA LEU A 29 -8.36 -2.68 -23.14
C LEU A 29 -8.73 -4.14 -22.89
N ASP A 30 -8.87 -4.54 -21.63
CA ASP A 30 -9.09 -5.94 -21.27
C ASP A 30 -10.57 -6.30 -21.34
N ARG A 31 -10.90 -7.12 -22.31
CA ARG A 31 -12.25 -7.70 -22.50
C ARG A 31 -12.36 -9.15 -22.02
N SER A 32 -11.28 -9.73 -21.51
CA SER A 32 -11.17 -11.17 -21.21
C SER A 32 -11.58 -11.57 -19.78
N GLY A 33 -11.99 -10.61 -18.94
CA GLY A 33 -12.48 -10.86 -17.59
C GLY A 33 -11.48 -10.54 -16.47
N TRP A 34 -11.92 -10.73 -15.21
CA TRP A 34 -11.20 -10.27 -14.02
C TRP A 34 -9.91 -11.03 -13.67
N VAL A 35 -9.69 -12.20 -14.23
CA VAL A 35 -8.54 -13.07 -13.93
C VAL A 35 -7.54 -13.13 -15.10
N SER A 36 -7.64 -12.22 -16.05
CA SER A 36 -6.66 -12.10 -17.14
C SER A 36 -5.33 -11.54 -16.62
N GLY A 37 -4.23 -11.80 -17.34
CA GLY A 37 -2.94 -11.21 -17.02
C GLY A 37 -2.98 -9.68 -17.03
N THR A 38 -3.74 -9.09 -17.96
CA THR A 38 -3.94 -7.64 -18.07
C THR A 38 -4.72 -7.08 -16.88
N ALA A 39 -5.77 -7.79 -16.44
CA ALA A 39 -6.54 -7.40 -15.27
C ALA A 39 -5.70 -7.45 -13.99
N LEU A 40 -4.91 -8.50 -13.79
CA LEU A 40 -3.99 -8.61 -12.65
C LEU A 40 -2.88 -7.55 -12.72
N GLY A 41 -2.35 -7.25 -13.92
CA GLY A 41 -1.40 -6.16 -14.12
C GLY A 41 -2.00 -4.80 -13.79
N SER A 42 -3.25 -4.53 -14.22
CA SER A 42 -3.94 -3.30 -13.86
C SER A 42 -4.19 -3.17 -12.35
N LEU A 43 -4.48 -4.28 -11.69
CA LEU A 43 -4.67 -4.33 -10.23
C LEU A 43 -3.37 -4.06 -9.47
N LEU A 44 -2.22 -4.58 -9.97
CA LEU A 44 -0.89 -4.27 -9.43
C LEU A 44 -0.58 -2.77 -9.52
N LEU A 45 -0.83 -2.16 -10.67
CA LEU A 45 -0.62 -0.72 -10.88
C LEU A 45 -1.53 0.10 -9.97
N PHE A 46 -2.79 -0.30 -9.82
CA PHE A 46 -3.74 0.35 -8.92
C PHE A 46 -3.28 0.24 -7.45
N ALA A 47 -2.87 -0.92 -7.00
CA ALA A 47 -2.37 -1.13 -5.64
C ALA A 47 -1.09 -0.33 -5.39
N GLY A 48 -0.14 -0.33 -6.34
CA GLY A 48 1.08 0.48 -6.27
C GLY A 48 0.79 1.98 -6.26
N GLY A 49 -0.13 2.44 -7.11
CA GLY A 49 -0.58 3.83 -7.13
C GLY A 49 -1.26 4.23 -5.82
N SER A 50 -2.09 3.36 -5.26
CA SER A 50 -2.72 3.57 -3.95
C SER A 50 -1.69 3.67 -2.84
N TRP A 51 -0.69 2.80 -2.82
CA TRP A 51 0.41 2.88 -1.86
C TRP A 51 1.15 4.22 -1.95
N ILE A 52 1.60 4.63 -3.15
CA ILE A 52 2.33 5.89 -3.35
C ILE A 52 1.45 7.09 -2.98
N GLY A 53 0.16 7.06 -3.32
CA GLY A 53 -0.79 8.12 -2.97
C GLY A 53 -0.97 8.26 -1.46
N LEU A 54 -1.16 7.17 -0.74
CA LEU A 54 -1.29 7.15 0.73
C LEU A 54 0.01 7.56 1.41
N TYR A 55 1.17 7.12 0.89
CA TYR A 55 2.48 7.58 1.32
C TYR A 55 2.63 9.09 1.18
N THR A 56 2.16 9.66 0.06
CA THR A 56 2.16 11.10 -0.18
C THR A 56 1.30 11.85 0.84
N LEU A 57 0.12 11.32 1.17
CA LEU A 57 -0.75 11.89 2.21
C LEU A 57 -0.08 11.82 3.59
N ARG A 58 0.61 10.72 3.91
CA ARG A 58 1.39 10.58 5.14
C ARG A 58 2.51 11.61 5.22
N LEU A 59 3.28 11.80 4.15
CA LEU A 59 4.34 12.81 4.10
C LEU A 59 3.78 14.24 4.26
N SER A 60 2.63 14.50 3.66
CA SER A 60 1.98 15.81 3.70
C SER A 60 1.29 16.11 5.05
N ALA A 61 0.98 15.11 5.87
CA ALA A 61 0.43 15.32 7.19
C ALA A 61 1.49 15.92 8.13
N ALA A 62 1.17 17.04 8.81
CA ALA A 62 2.10 17.72 9.71
C ALA A 62 1.99 17.26 11.18
N THR A 63 0.96 16.46 11.52
CA THR A 63 0.70 16.00 12.88
C THR A 63 0.98 14.51 13.03
N LEU A 64 1.50 14.09 14.20
CA LEU A 64 1.77 12.69 14.49
C LEU A 64 0.52 11.80 14.33
N PRO A 65 -0.66 12.15 14.88
CA PRO A 65 -1.87 11.36 14.67
C PRO A 65 -2.26 11.23 13.20
N GLY A 66 -2.08 12.31 12.41
CA GLY A 66 -2.33 12.27 10.97
C GLY A 66 -1.37 11.34 10.23
N LYS A 67 -0.09 11.36 10.56
CA LYS A 67 0.92 10.45 9.98
C LYS A 67 0.64 9.00 10.33
N LEU A 68 0.30 8.71 11.57
CA LEU A 68 -0.04 7.36 12.02
C LEU A 68 -1.32 6.83 11.37
N LEU A 69 -2.32 7.68 11.17
CA LEU A 69 -3.53 7.30 10.44
C LEU A 69 -3.21 6.85 9.01
N TRP A 70 -2.47 7.69 8.26
CA TRP A 70 -2.11 7.36 6.88
C TRP A 70 -1.16 6.18 6.79
N LEU A 71 -0.25 6.02 7.76
CA LEU A 71 0.62 4.85 7.85
C LEU A 71 -0.21 3.56 7.97
N ARG A 72 -1.21 3.53 8.84
CA ARG A 72 -2.09 2.37 9.02
C ARG A 72 -2.85 2.03 7.73
N VAL A 73 -3.43 3.02 7.09
CA VAL A 73 -4.18 2.82 5.83
C VAL A 73 -3.25 2.39 4.69
N GLU A 74 -2.00 2.84 4.70
CA GLU A 74 -0.97 2.49 3.71
C GLU A 74 -0.63 0.98 3.73
N PHE A 75 -0.76 0.31 4.86
CA PHE A 75 -0.52 -1.13 4.96
C PHE A 75 -1.47 -1.96 4.09
N VAL A 76 -2.70 -1.51 3.86
CA VAL A 76 -3.69 -2.22 3.02
C VAL A 76 -3.14 -2.52 1.62
N PRO A 77 -2.75 -1.53 0.80
CA PRO A 77 -2.17 -1.81 -0.51
C PRO A 77 -0.80 -2.50 -0.42
N VAL A 78 0.02 -2.23 0.60
CA VAL A 78 1.32 -2.87 0.79
C VAL A 78 1.17 -4.38 0.98
N LEU A 79 0.21 -4.82 1.79
CA LEU A 79 -0.05 -6.25 2.02
C LEU A 79 -0.78 -6.91 0.85
N ALA A 80 -1.56 -6.16 0.07
CA ALA A 80 -2.21 -6.67 -1.13
C ALA A 80 -1.21 -6.91 -2.28
N LEU A 81 -0.18 -6.09 -2.42
CA LEU A 81 0.79 -6.15 -3.52
C LEU A 81 1.44 -7.53 -3.70
N PRO A 82 2.01 -8.19 -2.67
CA PRO A 82 2.61 -9.52 -2.83
C PRO A 82 1.60 -10.58 -3.29
N VAL A 83 0.36 -10.50 -2.80
CA VAL A 83 -0.70 -11.45 -3.15
C VAL A 83 -1.10 -11.29 -4.62
N ILE A 84 -1.30 -10.04 -5.07
CA ILE A 84 -1.65 -9.73 -6.46
C ILE A 84 -0.48 -10.08 -7.38
N TRP A 85 0.75 -9.76 -6.96
CA TRP A 85 1.96 -10.07 -7.71
C TRP A 85 2.15 -11.58 -7.89
N LEU A 86 1.95 -12.37 -6.83
CA LEU A 86 2.01 -13.83 -6.92
C LEU A 86 0.96 -14.36 -7.90
N ALA A 87 -0.28 -13.85 -7.83
CA ALA A 87 -1.33 -14.21 -8.77
C ALA A 87 -0.93 -13.90 -10.23
N TYR A 88 -0.35 -12.73 -10.44
CA TYR A 88 0.13 -12.29 -11.74
C TYR A 88 1.21 -13.23 -12.29
N VAL A 89 2.24 -13.53 -11.48
CA VAL A 89 3.36 -14.40 -11.87
C VAL A 89 2.89 -15.82 -12.17
N VAL A 90 2.06 -16.41 -11.31
CA VAL A 90 1.54 -17.76 -11.51
C VAL A 90 0.69 -17.83 -12.77
N ARG A 91 -0.13 -16.80 -13.03
CA ARG A 91 -0.91 -16.70 -14.26
C ARG A 91 -0.02 -16.59 -15.50
N TYR A 92 1.01 -15.75 -15.43
CA TYR A 92 1.96 -15.55 -16.52
C TYR A 92 2.77 -16.83 -16.82
N ALA A 93 3.13 -17.59 -15.79
CA ALA A 93 3.82 -18.88 -15.92
C ALA A 93 2.93 -20.02 -16.45
N GLY A 94 1.64 -19.77 -16.69
CA GLY A 94 0.68 -20.78 -17.17
C GLY A 94 0.29 -21.83 -16.12
N ARG A 95 0.71 -21.69 -14.86
CA ARG A 95 0.43 -22.62 -13.76
C ARG A 95 -0.80 -22.22 -12.95
N THR A 96 -1.93 -22.07 -13.64
CA THR A 96 -3.18 -21.61 -13.01
C THR A 96 -3.79 -22.60 -12.01
N ASP A 97 -3.41 -23.85 -12.05
CA ASP A 97 -3.73 -24.89 -11.08
C ASP A 97 -3.20 -24.60 -9.67
N TRP A 98 -2.15 -23.79 -9.52
CA TRP A 98 -1.63 -23.32 -8.24
C TRP A 98 -2.47 -22.18 -7.63
N LEU A 99 -3.23 -21.49 -8.48
CA LEU A 99 -4.14 -20.40 -8.08
C LEU A 99 -5.44 -20.97 -7.48
N THR A 100 -5.32 -21.81 -6.46
CA THR A 100 -6.50 -22.31 -5.76
C THR A 100 -7.03 -21.27 -4.79
N TRP A 101 -8.35 -21.25 -4.58
CA TRP A 101 -8.98 -20.36 -3.60
C TRP A 101 -8.38 -20.54 -2.18
N ARG A 102 -7.86 -21.75 -1.86
CA ARG A 102 -7.20 -22.05 -0.58
C ARG A 102 -5.90 -21.30 -0.40
N VAL A 103 -5.08 -21.22 -1.45
CA VAL A 103 -3.81 -20.46 -1.44
C VAL A 103 -4.11 -18.98 -1.27
N PHE A 104 -5.06 -18.43 -2.04
CA PHE A 104 -5.49 -17.04 -1.87
C PHE A 104 -6.08 -16.76 -0.50
N GLY A 105 -6.94 -17.67 -0.01
CA GLY A 105 -7.52 -17.54 1.32
C GLY A 105 -6.47 -17.53 2.43
N ALA A 106 -5.45 -18.39 2.34
CA ALA A 106 -4.36 -18.41 3.31
C ALA A 106 -3.52 -17.12 3.27
N LEU A 107 -3.15 -16.65 2.07
CA LEU A 107 -2.41 -15.40 1.91
C LEU A 107 -3.22 -14.18 2.38
N ALA A 108 -4.50 -14.13 2.04
CA ALA A 108 -5.40 -13.07 2.50
C ALA A 108 -5.58 -13.11 4.02
N ALA A 109 -5.68 -14.29 4.63
CA ALA A 109 -5.78 -14.43 6.09
C ALA A 109 -4.52 -13.92 6.79
N VAL A 110 -3.32 -14.23 6.27
CA VAL A 110 -2.06 -13.70 6.80
C VAL A 110 -1.99 -12.18 6.66
N ALA A 111 -2.29 -11.65 5.47
CA ALA A 111 -2.32 -10.21 5.22
C ALA A 111 -3.31 -9.49 6.14
N THR A 112 -4.54 -10.03 6.27
CA THR A 112 -5.57 -9.48 7.17
C THR A 112 -5.13 -9.56 8.63
N GLY A 113 -4.48 -10.64 9.05
CA GLY A 113 -3.95 -10.79 10.41
C GLY A 113 -2.90 -9.72 10.73
N ILE A 114 -1.98 -9.45 9.80
CA ILE A 114 -0.98 -8.40 9.95
C ILE A 114 -1.65 -7.02 10.00
N GLU A 115 -2.61 -6.76 9.12
CA GLU A 115 -3.35 -5.50 9.10
C GLU A 115 -4.11 -5.26 10.41
N LEU A 116 -4.76 -6.28 10.94
CA LEU A 116 -5.45 -6.20 12.24
C LEU A 116 -4.47 -5.89 13.38
N LEU A 117 -3.29 -6.50 13.39
CA LEU A 117 -2.24 -6.18 14.36
C LEU A 117 -1.80 -4.72 14.27
N VAL A 118 -1.61 -4.18 13.05
CA VAL A 118 -1.23 -2.78 12.85
C VAL A 118 -2.37 -1.83 13.28
N LEU A 119 -3.62 -2.16 12.94
CA LEU A 119 -4.77 -1.32 13.27
C LEU A 119 -5.05 -1.31 14.79
N THR A 120 -4.84 -2.43 15.46
CA THR A 120 -5.08 -2.57 16.90
C THR A 120 -3.87 -2.22 17.76
N ASP A 121 -2.78 -1.78 17.16
CA ASP A 121 -1.53 -1.47 17.86
C ASP A 121 -1.69 -0.42 18.97
N GLY A 122 -2.63 0.47 18.85
CA GLY A 122 -2.97 1.43 19.91
C GLY A 122 -3.44 0.80 21.24
N VAL A 123 -3.74 -0.51 21.27
CA VAL A 123 -4.16 -1.26 22.47
C VAL A 123 -3.02 -2.08 23.05
N HIS A 124 -2.20 -2.70 22.21
CA HIS A 124 -1.20 -3.67 22.67
C HIS A 124 0.25 -3.23 22.46
N HIS A 125 0.49 -2.16 21.66
CA HIS A 125 1.82 -1.60 21.39
C HIS A 125 2.88 -2.63 20.96
N LEU A 126 2.48 -3.65 20.20
CA LEU A 126 3.37 -4.72 19.72
C LEU A 126 4.15 -4.33 18.48
N VAL A 127 3.59 -3.44 17.66
CA VAL A 127 4.18 -3.01 16.38
C VAL A 127 4.97 -1.71 16.56
N TYR A 128 4.40 -0.74 17.29
CA TYR A 128 5.01 0.57 17.52
C TYR A 128 5.11 0.85 19.02
N ARG A 129 6.32 0.84 19.58
CA ARG A 129 6.53 1.17 21.01
C ARG A 129 6.58 2.67 21.24
N GLU A 130 7.34 3.39 20.41
CA GLU A 130 7.51 4.83 20.51
C GLU A 130 7.53 5.44 19.11
N CYS A 131 6.73 6.46 18.87
CA CYS A 131 6.71 7.24 17.65
C CYS A 131 6.92 8.71 17.98
N GLY A 132 7.94 9.31 17.38
CA GLY A 132 8.25 10.73 17.49
C GLY A 132 8.15 11.46 16.17
N LEU A 133 8.20 12.79 16.22
CA LEU A 133 8.38 13.65 15.06
C LEU A 133 9.81 14.16 15.08
N ALA A 134 10.55 13.93 14.01
CA ALA A 134 11.84 14.57 13.78
C ALA A 134 11.67 15.75 12.82
N GLN A 135 12.43 16.79 13.00
CA GLN A 135 12.47 17.93 12.08
C GLN A 135 13.71 17.80 11.20
N VAL A 136 13.48 17.70 9.88
CA VAL A 136 14.57 17.67 8.90
C VAL A 136 14.37 18.83 7.92
N GLY A 137 15.17 19.86 8.08
CA GLY A 137 15.02 21.09 7.29
C GLY A 137 13.70 21.79 7.58
N SER A 138 12.95 22.07 6.51
CA SER A 138 11.63 22.76 6.61
C SER A 138 10.44 21.80 6.74
N PHE A 139 10.67 20.48 6.81
CA PHE A 139 9.57 19.53 6.92
C PHE A 139 9.80 18.56 8.09
N VAL A 140 8.69 18.01 8.62
CA VAL A 140 8.69 17.15 9.80
C VAL A 140 8.33 15.72 9.38
N PRO A 141 9.32 14.83 9.12
CA PRO A 141 9.05 13.40 8.92
C PRO A 141 8.65 12.75 10.23
N ALA A 142 7.93 11.64 10.17
CA ALA A 142 7.86 10.74 11.30
C ALA A 142 9.21 10.04 11.44
N GLU A 143 9.87 10.21 12.57
CA GLU A 143 11.05 9.41 12.89
C GLU A 143 10.63 7.95 13.06
N ALA A 144 11.49 7.04 12.60
CA ALA A 144 11.16 5.63 12.51
C ALA A 144 10.55 5.13 13.82
N ALA A 145 9.36 4.57 13.71
CA ALA A 145 8.83 3.72 14.77
C ALA A 145 9.87 2.65 15.06
N GLN A 146 10.49 2.67 16.23
CA GLN A 146 11.37 1.57 16.62
C GLN A 146 10.46 0.34 16.73
N ILE A 147 10.63 -0.56 15.77
CA ILE A 147 10.04 -1.89 15.87
C ILE A 147 10.69 -2.49 17.12
N GLY A 148 9.88 -2.75 18.12
CA GLY A 148 10.38 -3.35 19.36
C GLY A 148 10.94 -4.74 19.05
N VAL A 149 12.25 -4.93 19.27
CA VAL A 149 12.89 -6.23 19.40
C VAL A 149 12.81 -6.62 20.87
#